data_600beba2ecfd418f2dcb103389613a99
#
_entry.id   600beba2ecfd418f2dcb103389613a99
#
_cell.length_a   1.000
_cell.length_b   1.000
_cell.length_c   1.000
_cell.angle_alpha   90.00
_cell.angle_beta   90.00
_cell.angle_gamma   90.00
#
_symmetry.space_group_name_H-M   'P 1'
#
loop_
_entity.id
_entity.type
_entity.pdbx_description
1 polymer ?
#
loop_
_entity_poly.entity_id
_entity_poly.type
_entity_poly.pdbx_seq_one_letter_code
_entity_poly.pdbx_strand_id
1 'polypeptide(L)'
;MLSTAFRDEGNVLATAITASLALITAGIVGVTTIPYLAKRVALERLRFAMRYELTREGLIYLIACIIIAVAALNTGNNLLFIIVAAMLAAILVSGIFSTLMLLNISLEVIVPEHVFARKSLLATIAVRNLARFSAFSLHVIPARQKRRKRRRVPSSSGLLNTSVYFPRLAGNRTEIKNVALCFERRGRYRQNEFGIATRFPFSFLKKTRIIPLRREITVLPPVDNTDELLESLPMILGEFESFLPGRGHDLYRIREYSPGDPARHIDWKSSAKAGNMMVREFAREDERSVRIVFDNPATGLLTEPEYERGIELAASLAWHFANQSVSLSFMAPEYDGSEQVLSFLKYLALIQPGTKQLSISEIPVTSANNLMLTARAPGSIPEPLWASSYVVFLRAKKNEVR
;
A
#
# COMPACT_ATOMS: atom_id res chain seq x y z
N MET A 1 47.10 38.77 3.44
CA MET A 1 47.85 40.05 3.59
C MET A 1 47.83 40.57 5.06
N LEU A 2 46.72 40.78 5.74
CA LEU A 2 46.74 41.24 7.16
C LEU A 2 47.42 40.23 8.12
N SER A 3 47.22 38.91 7.94
CA SER A 3 47.86 37.90 8.80
C SER A 3 49.38 37.79 8.59
N THR A 4 49.87 38.10 7.40
CA THR A 4 51.31 38.13 7.12
C THR A 4 51.98 39.39 7.73
N ALA A 5 51.29 40.50 7.73
CA ALA A 5 51.79 41.73 8.35
C ALA A 5 51.97 41.59 9.90
N PHE A 6 50.98 40.96 10.58
CA PHE A 6 51.09 40.70 12.03
C PHE A 6 52.08 39.59 12.39
N ARG A 7 52.43 38.73 11.44
CA ARG A 7 53.46 37.70 11.59
C ARG A 7 54.87 38.35 11.60
N ASP A 8 55.08 39.33 10.77
CA ASP A 8 56.35 40.05 10.69
C ASP A 8 56.58 40.93 11.91
N GLU A 9 55.51 41.37 12.59
CA GLU A 9 55.57 42.08 13.89
C GLU A 9 55.70 41.16 15.09
N GLY A 10 55.79 39.86 14.94
CA GLY A 10 55.97 38.90 16.02
C GLY A 10 54.73 38.64 16.90
N ASN A 11 53.56 39.15 16.54
CA ASN A 11 52.35 39.00 17.33
C ASN A 11 51.54 37.76 16.95
N VAL A 12 51.93 36.63 17.59
CA VAL A 12 51.40 35.30 17.30
C VAL A 12 49.87 35.22 17.53
N LEU A 13 49.34 35.92 18.53
CA LEU A 13 47.92 35.93 18.87
C LEU A 13 47.08 36.64 17.81
N ALA A 14 47.54 37.81 17.34
CA ALA A 14 46.84 38.56 16.27
C ALA A 14 46.88 37.80 14.94
N THR A 15 47.95 37.10 14.62
CA THR A 15 48.08 36.26 13.45
C THR A 15 47.11 35.08 13.48
N ALA A 16 46.98 34.41 14.64
CA ALA A 16 46.04 33.28 14.81
C ALA A 16 44.59 33.72 14.72
N ILE A 17 44.21 34.86 15.30
CA ILE A 17 42.84 35.42 15.23
C ILE A 17 42.48 35.82 13.81
N THR A 18 43.34 36.54 13.09
CA THR A 18 43.05 36.98 11.71
C THR A 18 43.03 35.82 10.74
N ALA A 19 43.84 34.78 10.92
CA ALA A 19 43.82 33.57 10.11
C ALA A 19 42.56 32.73 10.38
N SER A 20 42.13 32.59 11.63
CA SER A 20 40.91 31.90 12.01
C SER A 20 39.69 32.64 11.45
N LEU A 21 39.66 33.96 11.52
CA LEU A 21 38.58 34.78 10.97
C LEU A 21 38.49 34.65 9.42
N ALA A 22 39.66 34.61 8.75
CA ALA A 22 39.74 34.41 7.30
C ALA A 22 39.25 33.00 6.88
N LEU A 23 39.53 31.98 7.69
CA LEU A 23 39.09 30.62 7.46
C LEU A 23 37.58 30.47 7.68
N ILE A 24 37.05 31.08 8.72
CA ILE A 24 35.59 31.13 9.00
C ILE A 24 34.88 31.89 7.90
N THR A 25 35.37 33.05 7.47
CA THR A 25 34.78 33.81 6.35
C THR A 25 34.86 33.05 5.03
N ALA A 26 36.00 32.39 4.73
CA ALA A 26 36.10 31.54 3.54
C ALA A 26 35.13 30.35 3.61
N GLY A 27 34.95 29.73 4.78
CA GLY A 27 33.95 28.66 4.98
C GLY A 27 32.53 29.14 4.80
N ILE A 28 32.17 30.30 5.36
CA ILE A 28 30.85 30.93 5.20
C ILE A 28 30.61 31.28 3.72
N VAL A 29 31.56 31.90 3.05
CA VAL A 29 31.50 32.23 1.62
C VAL A 29 31.38 30.95 0.79
N GLY A 30 32.14 29.91 1.10
CA GLY A 30 32.03 28.62 0.45
C GLY A 30 30.64 27.99 0.59
N VAL A 31 30.10 27.96 1.80
CA VAL A 31 28.77 27.39 2.09
C VAL A 31 27.63 28.21 1.49
N THR A 32 27.79 29.54 1.40
CA THR A 32 26.74 30.43 0.86
C THR A 32 26.86 30.65 -0.64
N THR A 33 28.09 30.80 -1.17
CA THR A 33 28.33 31.18 -2.56
C THR A 33 28.33 29.98 -3.50
N ILE A 34 28.82 28.81 -3.06
CA ILE A 34 28.81 27.59 -3.89
C ILE A 34 27.37 27.17 -4.24
N PRO A 35 26.40 27.08 -3.33
CA PRO A 35 25.01 26.77 -3.70
C PRO A 35 24.36 27.92 -4.50
N TYR A 36 24.77 29.17 -4.29
CA TYR A 36 24.26 30.30 -5.05
C TYR A 36 24.75 30.30 -6.51
N LEU A 37 26.03 30.04 -6.73
CA LEU A 37 26.63 29.88 -8.07
C LEU A 37 26.13 28.60 -8.76
N ALA A 38 26.01 27.51 -8.03
CA ALA A 38 25.39 26.29 -8.55
C ALA A 38 23.93 26.49 -8.97
N LYS A 39 23.21 27.39 -8.30
CA LYS A 39 21.85 27.79 -8.72
C LYS A 39 21.82 28.62 -10.00
N ARG A 40 22.86 29.39 -10.30
CA ARG A 40 22.87 30.33 -11.43
C ARG A 40 23.41 29.72 -12.74
N VAL A 41 24.28 28.73 -12.65
CA VAL A 41 25.07 28.27 -13.82
C VAL A 41 24.45 27.12 -14.61
N ALA A 42 23.56 26.30 -14.08
CA ALA A 42 23.11 25.13 -14.84
C ALA A 42 21.69 24.64 -14.60
N LEU A 43 20.87 25.26 -13.74
CA LEU A 43 19.93 24.42 -13.03
C LEU A 43 18.52 24.98 -12.89
N GLU A 44 18.07 25.85 -13.76
CA GLU A 44 16.62 26.15 -13.84
C GLU A 44 15.78 24.91 -14.24
N ARG A 45 16.39 23.91 -14.87
CA ARG A 45 15.75 22.61 -15.17
C ARG A 45 15.91 21.55 -14.07
N LEU A 46 16.74 21.77 -13.07
CA LEU A 46 17.03 20.83 -12.00
C LEU A 46 16.55 21.32 -10.61
N ARG A 47 15.42 21.96 -10.53
CA ARG A 47 14.67 22.21 -9.29
C ARG A 47 14.15 20.92 -8.66
N PHE A 48 14.91 19.86 -8.76
CA PHE A 48 14.66 18.67 -7.96
C PHE A 48 15.10 18.98 -6.53
N ALA A 49 14.16 18.88 -5.59
CA ALA A 49 14.42 19.03 -4.19
C ALA A 49 15.47 18.00 -3.73
N MET A 50 16.76 18.34 -3.90
CA MET A 50 17.84 17.54 -3.36
C MET A 50 17.95 17.84 -1.86
N ARG A 51 17.90 16.80 -1.05
CA ARG A 51 18.12 16.89 0.39
C ARG A 51 19.52 16.41 0.69
N TYR A 52 20.21 17.17 1.54
CA TYR A 52 21.55 16.87 2.05
C TYR A 52 21.43 16.54 3.52
N GLU A 53 21.98 15.41 3.93
CA GLU A 53 22.08 15.01 5.32
C GLU A 53 23.57 14.72 5.61
N LEU A 54 24.13 15.41 6.58
CA LEU A 54 25.49 15.14 7.05
C LEU A 54 25.46 13.79 7.79
N THR A 55 26.36 12.88 7.43
CA THR A 55 26.48 11.59 8.10
C THR A 55 27.31 11.73 9.38
N ARG A 56 27.29 10.72 10.25
CA ARG A 56 28.17 10.69 11.43
C ARG A 56 29.63 10.68 11.04
N GLU A 57 29.96 9.89 10.03
CA GLU A 57 31.32 9.81 9.46
C GLU A 57 31.76 11.16 8.88
N GLY A 58 30.85 11.86 8.19
CA GLY A 58 31.11 13.19 7.67
C GLY A 58 31.33 14.24 8.76
N LEU A 59 30.58 14.14 9.86
CA LEU A 59 30.79 15.02 11.02
C LEU A 59 32.16 14.80 11.66
N ILE A 60 32.53 13.55 11.90
CA ILE A 60 33.85 13.19 12.48
C ILE A 60 34.95 13.70 11.56
N TYR A 61 34.84 13.48 10.25
CA TYR A 61 35.79 13.97 9.27
C TYR A 61 35.93 15.50 9.28
N LEU A 62 34.81 16.21 9.38
CA LEU A 62 34.79 17.68 9.44
C LEU A 62 35.50 18.18 10.73
N ILE A 63 35.23 17.54 11.87
CA ILE A 63 35.88 17.88 13.14
C ILE A 63 37.41 17.63 13.04
N ALA A 64 37.82 16.49 12.48
CA ALA A 64 39.23 16.18 12.26
C ALA A 64 39.91 17.24 11.35
N CYS A 65 39.20 17.64 10.25
CA CYS A 65 39.68 18.68 9.35
C CYS A 65 39.91 20.02 10.11
N ILE A 66 38.97 20.41 10.97
CA ILE A 66 39.08 21.64 11.77
C ILE A 66 40.25 21.54 12.76
N ILE A 67 40.44 20.42 13.45
CA ILE A 67 41.53 20.25 14.39
C ILE A 67 42.91 20.37 13.70
N ILE A 68 43.05 19.69 12.54
CA ILE A 68 44.29 19.75 11.76
C ILE A 68 44.55 21.18 11.22
N ALA A 69 43.45 21.85 10.77
CA ALA A 69 43.55 23.23 10.31
C ALA A 69 44.01 24.20 11.39
N VAL A 70 43.49 24.05 12.63
CA VAL A 70 43.96 24.84 13.79
C VAL A 70 45.42 24.54 14.12
N ALA A 71 45.83 23.27 14.10
CA ALA A 71 47.21 22.86 14.27
C ALA A 71 48.12 23.46 13.18
N ALA A 72 47.71 23.45 11.94
CA ALA A 72 48.46 24.03 10.82
C ALA A 72 48.66 25.54 10.99
N LEU A 73 47.63 26.25 11.45
CA LEU A 73 47.72 27.70 11.76
C LEU A 73 48.67 27.99 12.91
N ASN A 74 48.60 27.16 13.95
CA ASN A 74 49.45 27.37 15.15
C ASN A 74 50.93 27.04 14.90
N THR A 75 51.23 26.01 14.12
CA THR A 75 52.60 25.55 13.86
C THR A 75 53.23 26.22 12.63
N GLY A 76 52.44 26.80 11.73
CA GLY A 76 52.91 27.34 10.45
C GLY A 76 53.51 26.30 9.50
N ASN A 77 53.24 25.01 9.74
CA ASN A 77 53.82 23.90 8.97
C ASN A 77 53.07 23.73 7.60
N ASN A 78 53.81 23.91 6.51
CA ASN A 78 53.27 23.76 5.17
C ASN A 78 52.69 22.39 4.87
N LEU A 79 53.21 21.32 5.48
CA LEU A 79 52.70 19.97 5.29
C LEU A 79 51.29 19.83 5.83
N LEU A 80 50.98 20.43 6.99
CA LEU A 80 49.62 20.43 7.55
C LEU A 80 48.64 21.20 6.69
N PHE A 81 49.04 22.30 6.08
CA PHE A 81 48.17 23.04 5.12
C PHE A 81 47.85 22.22 3.89
N ILE A 82 48.82 21.44 3.37
CA ILE A 82 48.56 20.54 2.22
C ILE A 82 47.55 19.45 2.60
N ILE A 83 47.69 18.87 3.81
CA ILE A 83 46.74 17.85 4.32
C ILE A 83 45.32 18.45 4.42
N VAL A 84 45.16 19.62 5.02
CA VAL A 84 43.88 20.29 5.15
C VAL A 84 43.28 20.57 3.78
N ALA A 85 44.09 21.08 2.82
CA ALA A 85 43.64 21.33 1.46
C ALA A 85 43.16 20.04 0.77
N ALA A 86 43.87 18.93 0.93
CA ALA A 86 43.47 17.62 0.41
C ALA A 86 42.15 17.12 1.04
N MET A 87 41.99 17.30 2.34
CA MET A 87 40.77 16.95 3.06
C MET A 87 39.56 17.77 2.58
N LEU A 88 39.73 19.08 2.39
CA LEU A 88 38.65 19.94 1.85
C LEU A 88 38.34 19.57 0.40
N ALA A 89 39.36 19.29 -0.43
CA ALA A 89 39.16 18.82 -1.80
C ALA A 89 38.35 17.52 -1.84
N ALA A 90 38.59 16.57 -0.93
CA ALA A 90 37.83 15.33 -0.84
C ALA A 90 36.33 15.60 -0.55
N ILE A 91 35.99 16.55 0.31
CA ILE A 91 34.59 16.95 0.56
C ILE A 91 33.95 17.51 -0.70
N LEU A 92 34.64 18.42 -1.42
CA LEU A 92 34.14 19.00 -2.66
C LEU A 92 33.90 17.95 -3.75
N VAL A 93 34.91 17.08 -3.97
CA VAL A 93 34.84 15.96 -4.91
C VAL A 93 33.67 15.05 -4.57
N SER A 94 33.50 14.69 -3.27
CA SER A 94 32.37 13.89 -2.81
C SER A 94 31.02 14.54 -3.15
N GLY A 95 30.90 15.84 -2.93
CA GLY A 95 29.70 16.60 -3.26
C GLY A 95 29.36 16.61 -4.75
N ILE A 96 30.36 16.75 -5.61
CA ILE A 96 30.21 16.73 -7.08
C ILE A 96 29.82 15.34 -7.57
N PHE A 97 30.57 14.30 -7.19
CA PHE A 97 30.32 12.92 -7.62
C PHE A 97 28.94 12.42 -7.19
N SER A 98 28.54 12.67 -5.93
CA SER A 98 27.21 12.28 -5.48
C SER A 98 26.09 12.96 -6.25
N THR A 99 26.32 14.20 -6.75
CA THR A 99 25.35 14.89 -7.61
C THR A 99 25.26 14.21 -8.98
N LEU A 100 26.41 13.97 -9.61
CA LEU A 100 26.49 13.34 -10.93
C LEU A 100 25.83 11.96 -10.92
N MET A 101 26.02 11.17 -9.87
CA MET A 101 25.41 9.84 -9.70
C MET A 101 23.88 9.87 -9.68
N LEU A 102 23.27 10.93 -9.13
CA LEU A 102 21.83 11.04 -8.97
C LEU A 102 21.10 11.72 -10.13
N LEU A 103 21.83 12.47 -10.98
CA LEU A 103 21.20 13.34 -12.00
C LEU A 103 20.37 12.58 -13.02
N ASN A 104 20.88 11.48 -13.56
CA ASN A 104 20.31 10.77 -14.70
C ASN A 104 19.74 9.40 -14.32
N ILE A 105 19.14 9.31 -13.13
CA ILE A 105 18.46 8.09 -12.69
C ILE A 105 16.96 8.24 -12.88
N SER A 106 16.33 7.28 -13.56
CA SER A 106 14.88 7.13 -13.62
C SER A 106 14.44 5.94 -12.76
N LEU A 107 13.25 6.06 -12.17
CA LEU A 107 12.66 5.05 -11.31
C LEU A 107 11.28 4.67 -11.85
N GLU A 108 11.05 3.39 -11.94
CA GLU A 108 9.75 2.81 -12.23
C GLU A 108 9.38 1.83 -11.13
N VAL A 109 8.13 1.89 -10.68
CA VAL A 109 7.59 0.98 -9.66
C VAL A 109 6.36 0.32 -10.24
N ILE A 110 6.43 -0.99 -10.39
CA ILE A 110 5.36 -1.83 -10.92
C ILE A 110 4.82 -2.68 -9.77
N VAL A 111 3.52 -2.60 -9.58
CA VAL A 111 2.81 -3.35 -8.54
C VAL A 111 1.65 -4.09 -9.21
N PRO A 112 1.31 -5.32 -8.79
CA PRO A 112 0.16 -6.05 -9.31
C PRO A 112 -1.14 -5.27 -9.17
N GLU A 113 -2.06 -5.46 -10.10
CA GLU A 113 -3.35 -4.77 -10.11
C GLU A 113 -4.22 -5.12 -8.89
N HIS A 114 -4.16 -6.37 -8.45
CA HIS A 114 -4.95 -6.90 -7.35
C HIS A 114 -4.04 -7.24 -6.17
N VAL A 115 -4.22 -6.51 -5.09
CA VAL A 115 -3.42 -6.62 -3.86
C VAL A 115 -4.36 -6.86 -2.69
N PHE A 116 -4.17 -7.98 -1.99
CA PHE A 116 -4.91 -8.32 -0.79
C PHE A 116 -4.11 -7.96 0.46
N ALA A 117 -4.81 -7.51 1.50
CA ALA A 117 -4.19 -7.29 2.80
C ALA A 117 -3.66 -8.60 3.40
N ARG A 118 -2.62 -8.52 4.20
CA ARG A 118 -1.95 -9.65 4.88
C ARG A 118 -1.33 -10.69 3.94
N LYS A 119 -1.45 -10.55 2.62
CA LYS A 119 -0.72 -11.39 1.65
C LYS A 119 0.54 -10.68 1.19
N SER A 120 1.65 -11.42 1.15
CA SER A 120 2.88 -10.92 0.57
C SER A 120 2.74 -10.86 -0.95
N LEU A 121 3.12 -9.74 -1.53
CA LEU A 121 3.16 -9.55 -2.97
C LEU A 121 4.58 -9.15 -3.39
N LEU A 122 4.94 -9.43 -4.61
CA LEU A 122 6.19 -9.00 -5.20
C LEU A 122 5.94 -7.71 -6.01
N ALA A 123 6.52 -6.61 -5.52
CA ALA A 123 6.60 -5.36 -6.28
C ALA A 123 7.93 -5.32 -7.04
N THR A 124 7.89 -4.89 -8.28
CA THR A 124 9.07 -4.75 -9.11
C THR A 124 9.53 -3.30 -9.12
N ILE A 125 10.77 -3.07 -8.71
CA ILE A 125 11.41 -1.76 -8.73
C ILE A 125 12.49 -1.79 -9.81
N ALA A 126 12.26 -1.03 -10.89
CA ALA A 126 13.21 -0.86 -11.97
C ALA A 126 13.90 0.51 -11.85
N VAL A 127 15.22 0.48 -11.77
CA VAL A 127 16.06 1.69 -11.73
C VAL A 127 16.90 1.71 -12.99
N ARG A 128 16.75 2.77 -13.78
CA ARG A 128 17.48 2.95 -15.03
C ARG A 128 18.46 4.10 -14.90
N ASN A 129 19.70 3.83 -15.26
CA ASN A 129 20.76 4.84 -15.39
C ASN A 129 20.82 5.34 -16.84
N LEU A 130 20.52 6.59 -17.05
CA LEU A 130 20.58 7.24 -18.38
C LEU A 130 21.96 7.88 -18.66
N ALA A 131 22.87 7.87 -17.66
CA ALA A 131 24.23 8.37 -17.85
C ALA A 131 25.12 7.30 -18.50
N ARG A 132 26.22 7.73 -19.13
CA ARG A 132 27.23 6.83 -19.72
C ARG A 132 28.13 6.16 -18.67
N PHE A 133 28.23 6.71 -17.47
CA PHE A 133 29.05 6.19 -16.37
C PHE A 133 28.20 5.42 -15.35
N SER A 134 28.83 4.49 -14.64
CA SER A 134 28.16 3.70 -13.61
C SER A 134 27.82 4.56 -12.40
N ALA A 135 26.64 4.35 -11.83
CA ALA A 135 26.25 4.89 -10.54
C ALA A 135 26.46 3.84 -9.44
N PHE A 136 26.84 4.27 -8.23
CA PHE A 136 27.19 3.40 -7.15
C PHE A 136 26.41 3.73 -5.87
N SER A 137 26.16 2.68 -5.06
CA SER A 137 25.55 2.80 -3.73
C SER A 137 24.23 3.57 -3.74
N LEU A 138 23.31 3.18 -4.62
CA LEU A 138 21.99 3.78 -4.72
C LEU A 138 21.01 3.09 -3.78
N HIS A 139 20.23 3.89 -3.04
CA HIS A 139 19.14 3.44 -2.19
C HIS A 139 17.84 4.06 -2.65
N VAL A 140 16.89 3.24 -3.06
CA VAL A 140 15.51 3.70 -3.27
C VAL A 140 14.80 3.69 -1.92
N ILE A 141 14.35 4.85 -1.48
CA ILE A 141 13.72 5.06 -0.17
C ILE A 141 12.32 5.64 -0.34
N PRO A 142 11.37 5.32 0.55
CA PRO A 142 10.11 6.05 0.60
C PRO A 142 10.38 7.51 0.93
N ALA A 143 9.88 8.44 0.13
CA ALA A 143 9.96 9.85 0.49
C ALA A 143 9.06 10.08 1.71
N ARG A 144 9.65 10.57 2.80
CA ARG A 144 8.90 10.94 4.01
C ARG A 144 7.90 12.03 3.66
N GLN A 145 6.63 11.71 3.61
CA GLN A 145 5.59 12.73 3.61
C GLN A 145 5.74 13.58 4.88
N LYS A 146 5.91 14.89 4.72
CA LYS A 146 5.83 15.81 5.87
C LYS A 146 4.44 15.64 6.49
N ARG A 147 4.37 15.05 7.68
CA ARG A 147 3.15 14.95 8.49
C ARG A 147 2.55 16.35 8.63
N ARG A 148 1.58 16.69 7.82
CA ARG A 148 0.71 17.84 8.09
C ARG A 148 -0.10 17.51 9.34
N LYS A 149 0.10 18.29 10.40
CA LYS A 149 -0.56 18.19 11.72
C LYS A 149 -2.08 18.44 11.69
N ARG A 150 -2.81 18.06 10.65
CA ARG A 150 -4.25 18.27 10.59
C ARG A 150 -4.98 17.00 10.13
N ARG A 151 -5.87 16.50 11.03
CA ARG A 151 -6.83 15.40 10.95
C ARG A 151 -6.27 13.99 11.11
N ARG A 152 -6.86 13.32 12.10
CA ARG A 152 -6.82 11.87 12.34
C ARG A 152 -7.54 11.12 11.20
N VAL A 153 -6.95 11.09 10.03
CA VAL A 153 -7.22 10.05 9.06
C VAL A 153 -6.08 9.06 9.26
N PRO A 154 -6.31 7.75 9.41
CA PRO A 154 -5.24 6.79 9.46
C PRO A 154 -4.43 6.99 8.19
N SER A 155 -3.23 7.55 8.36
CA SER A 155 -2.37 7.94 7.26
C SER A 155 -2.03 6.69 6.49
N SER A 156 -2.42 6.67 5.22
CA SER A 156 -1.91 5.73 4.24
C SER A 156 -0.42 5.56 4.45
N SER A 157 -0.03 4.42 5.01
CA SER A 157 1.37 4.01 5.04
C SER A 157 1.86 4.02 3.60
N GLY A 158 3.10 4.49 3.38
CA GLY A 158 3.66 4.54 2.03
C GLY A 158 3.72 3.14 1.42
N LEU A 159 3.82 3.07 0.09
CA LEU A 159 3.95 1.82 -0.65
C LEU A 159 5.20 1.03 -0.28
N LEU A 160 6.32 1.72 0.00
CA LEU A 160 7.56 1.12 0.42
C LEU A 160 7.77 1.35 1.92
N ASN A 161 7.99 0.28 2.67
CA ASN A 161 8.35 0.35 4.09
C ASN A 161 9.85 0.24 4.32
N THR A 162 10.59 -0.31 3.35
CA THR A 162 12.02 -0.57 3.43
C THR A 162 12.78 0.11 2.30
N SER A 163 14.08 0.35 2.49
CA SER A 163 14.94 0.85 1.43
C SER A 163 15.45 -0.29 0.56
N VAL A 164 15.48 -0.07 -0.75
CA VAL A 164 16.01 -1.03 -1.73
C VAL A 164 17.38 -0.56 -2.19
N TYR A 165 18.38 -1.41 -1.99
CA TYR A 165 19.78 -1.09 -2.26
C TYR A 165 20.24 -1.65 -3.61
N PHE A 166 20.88 -0.79 -4.41
CA PHE A 166 21.53 -1.11 -5.67
C PHE A 166 23.02 -0.79 -5.55
N PRO A 167 23.91 -1.79 -5.46
CA PRO A 167 25.33 -1.56 -5.22
C PRO A 167 26.02 -0.86 -6.39
N ARG A 168 25.71 -1.26 -7.60
CA ARG A 168 26.22 -0.67 -8.85
C ARG A 168 25.13 -0.71 -9.91
N LEU A 169 24.96 0.38 -10.62
CA LEU A 169 24.08 0.49 -11.78
C LEU A 169 24.90 0.97 -12.97
N ALA A 170 25.18 0.08 -13.91
CA ALA A 170 26.01 0.40 -15.08
C ALA A 170 25.37 1.50 -15.94
N GLY A 171 26.21 2.23 -16.68
CA GLY A 171 25.73 3.26 -17.59
C GLY A 171 24.81 2.70 -18.68
N ASN A 172 23.75 3.42 -19.00
CA ASN A 172 22.72 3.06 -19.99
C ASN A 172 22.04 1.68 -19.72
N ARG A 173 22.05 1.21 -18.46
CA ARG A 173 21.45 -0.07 -18.05
C ARG A 173 20.29 0.15 -17.10
N THR A 174 19.38 -0.83 -17.09
CA THR A 174 18.29 -0.94 -16.13
C THR A 174 18.57 -2.12 -15.25
N GLU A 175 18.46 -1.93 -13.93
CA GLU A 175 18.45 -3.02 -12.97
C GLU A 175 17.06 -3.13 -12.35
N ILE A 176 16.62 -4.37 -12.18
CA ILE A 176 15.31 -4.71 -11.65
C ILE A 176 15.50 -5.48 -10.35
N LYS A 177 14.77 -5.07 -9.31
CA LYS A 177 14.70 -5.81 -8.05
C LYS A 177 13.26 -6.05 -7.66
N ASN A 178 12.97 -7.28 -7.29
CA ASN A 178 11.70 -7.66 -6.70
C ASN A 178 11.77 -7.49 -5.19
N VAL A 179 10.77 -6.83 -4.64
CA VAL A 179 10.65 -6.53 -3.21
C VAL A 179 9.34 -7.09 -2.72
N ALA A 180 9.40 -7.91 -1.68
CA ALA A 180 8.21 -8.38 -1.01
C ALA A 180 7.60 -7.23 -0.21
N LEU A 181 6.34 -6.92 -0.49
CA LEU A 181 5.53 -5.96 0.25
C LEU A 181 4.39 -6.71 0.92
N CYS A 182 4.04 -6.29 2.12
CA CYS A 182 2.87 -6.77 2.83
C CYS A 182 2.13 -5.56 3.41
N PHE A 183 0.82 -5.52 3.19
CA PHE A 183 -0.05 -4.48 3.71
C PHE A 183 -0.92 -5.07 4.80
N GLU A 184 -0.82 -4.55 6.02
CA GLU A 184 -1.57 -5.04 7.17
C GLU A 184 -3.07 -4.77 7.09
N ARG A 185 -3.47 -3.68 6.46
CA ARG A 185 -4.86 -3.20 6.43
C ARG A 185 -5.31 -2.94 5.00
N ARG A 186 -6.58 -3.18 4.74
CA ARG A 186 -7.23 -2.77 3.50
C ARG A 186 -7.27 -1.26 3.36
N GLY A 187 -7.47 -0.77 2.17
CA GLY A 187 -7.65 0.66 1.93
C GLY A 187 -6.83 1.21 0.78
N ARG A 188 -6.85 2.52 0.68
CA ARG A 188 -6.14 3.26 -0.37
C ARG A 188 -4.76 3.69 0.11
N TYR A 189 -3.72 3.15 -0.53
CA TYR A 189 -2.33 3.52 -0.27
C TYR A 189 -1.84 4.40 -1.40
N ARG A 190 -1.29 5.57 -1.03
CA ARG A 190 -0.81 6.55 -2.00
C ARG A 190 0.62 6.95 -1.68
N GLN A 191 1.47 6.83 -2.70
CA GLN A 191 2.83 7.34 -2.67
C GLN A 191 2.99 8.35 -3.79
N ASN A 192 3.29 9.60 -3.45
CA ASN A 192 3.44 10.68 -4.44
C ASN A 192 4.88 10.89 -4.85
N GLU A 193 5.83 10.48 -4.02
CA GLU A 193 7.25 10.76 -4.18
C GLU A 193 8.08 9.58 -3.69
N PHE A 194 9.15 9.30 -4.40
CA PHE A 194 10.19 8.36 -3.98
C PHE A 194 11.51 9.11 -3.88
N GLY A 195 12.38 8.68 -2.98
CA GLY A 195 13.73 9.21 -2.86
C GLY A 195 14.74 8.24 -3.45
N ILE A 196 15.71 8.73 -4.21
CA ILE A 196 16.93 7.99 -4.51
C ILE A 196 18.06 8.65 -3.76
N ALA A 197 18.69 7.90 -2.88
CA ALA A 197 19.78 8.36 -2.03
C ALA A 197 21.10 7.68 -2.40
N THR A 198 22.20 8.39 -2.25
CA THR A 198 23.54 7.83 -2.30
C THR A 198 24.39 8.43 -1.20
N ARG A 199 25.41 7.65 -0.76
CA ARG A 199 26.49 8.10 0.16
C ARG A 199 27.86 8.04 -0.51
N PHE A 200 27.89 7.67 -1.79
CA PHE A 200 29.14 7.54 -2.56
C PHE A 200 29.79 8.94 -2.80
N PRO A 201 31.13 9.08 -2.83
CA PRO A 201 32.14 8.04 -2.67
C PRO A 201 32.58 7.80 -1.21
N PHE A 202 32.68 8.83 -0.36
CA PHE A 202 33.31 8.75 0.96
C PHE A 202 32.35 8.70 2.14
N SER A 203 31.07 8.57 1.88
CA SER A 203 29.99 8.56 2.90
C SER A 203 29.88 9.81 3.77
N PHE A 204 30.56 10.92 3.44
CA PHE A 204 30.50 12.15 4.23
C PHE A 204 29.13 12.79 4.22
N LEU A 205 28.44 12.71 3.08
CA LEU A 205 27.12 13.30 2.84
C LEU A 205 26.19 12.25 2.24
N LYS A 206 25.02 12.11 2.84
CA LYS A 206 23.93 11.40 2.23
C LYS A 206 23.12 12.39 1.41
N LYS A 207 23.08 12.17 0.11
CA LYS A 207 22.35 12.99 -0.83
C LYS A 207 21.14 12.23 -1.32
N THR A 208 19.98 12.87 -1.24
CA THR A 208 18.71 12.29 -1.68
C THR A 208 18.08 13.17 -2.76
N ARG A 209 17.80 12.58 -3.90
CA ARG A 209 16.98 13.19 -4.97
C ARG A 209 15.56 12.69 -4.84
N ILE A 210 14.60 13.60 -4.77
CA ILE A 210 13.18 13.28 -4.76
C ILE A 210 12.69 13.16 -6.22
N ILE A 211 12.07 12.03 -6.52
CA ILE A 211 11.43 11.76 -7.81
C ILE A 211 9.94 11.82 -7.61
N PRO A 212 9.23 12.75 -8.27
CA PRO A 212 7.77 12.78 -8.25
C PRO A 212 7.25 11.61 -9.10
N LEU A 213 6.82 10.55 -8.42
CA LEU A 213 6.20 9.38 -9.03
C LEU A 213 4.94 9.05 -8.23
N ARG A 214 3.80 9.44 -8.77
CA ARG A 214 2.52 9.15 -8.12
C ARG A 214 2.11 7.71 -8.41
N ARG A 215 1.99 6.94 -7.35
CA ARG A 215 1.42 5.60 -7.37
C ARG A 215 0.33 5.51 -6.32
N GLU A 216 -0.76 4.90 -6.72
CA GLU A 216 -1.91 4.66 -5.86
C GLU A 216 -2.34 3.22 -6.04
N ILE A 217 -2.58 2.53 -4.93
CA ILE A 217 -2.98 1.13 -4.92
C ILE A 217 -4.15 1.00 -3.96
N THR A 218 -5.16 0.27 -4.37
CA THR A 218 -6.24 -0.15 -3.50
C THR A 218 -5.93 -1.55 -3.00
N VAL A 219 -5.69 -1.66 -1.69
CA VAL A 219 -5.48 -2.93 -1.01
C VAL A 219 -6.84 -3.47 -0.61
N LEU A 220 -7.20 -4.61 -1.20
CA LEU A 220 -8.44 -5.33 -0.97
C LEU A 220 -8.44 -5.96 0.42
N PRO A 221 -9.63 -6.22 1.01
CA PRO A 221 -9.72 -7.01 2.23
C PRO A 221 -9.07 -8.39 2.04
N PRO A 222 -8.56 -9.02 3.10
CA PRO A 222 -8.11 -10.41 3.03
C PRO A 222 -9.31 -11.32 2.73
N VAL A 223 -9.12 -12.31 1.85
CA VAL A 223 -10.19 -13.25 1.44
C VAL A 223 -9.95 -14.68 1.95
N ASP A 224 -8.77 -14.93 2.51
CA ASP A 224 -8.39 -16.23 3.09
C ASP A 224 -7.45 -16.00 4.28
N ASN A 225 -7.50 -16.87 5.29
CA ASN A 225 -6.46 -17.03 6.33
C ASN A 225 -6.48 -16.10 7.55
N THR A 226 -7.64 -15.80 8.09
CA THR A 226 -7.67 -15.53 9.54
C THR A 226 -8.07 -16.84 10.23
N ASP A 227 -7.30 -17.31 11.22
CA ASP A 227 -7.58 -18.57 11.92
C ASP A 227 -9.03 -18.62 12.43
N GLU A 228 -9.55 -17.49 12.88
CA GLU A 228 -10.95 -17.32 13.32
C GLU A 228 -11.98 -17.45 12.18
N LEU A 229 -11.63 -17.08 10.95
CA LEU A 229 -12.50 -17.20 9.78
C LEU A 229 -12.48 -18.63 9.23
N LEU A 230 -11.37 -19.34 9.36
CA LEU A 230 -11.25 -20.76 8.99
C LEU A 230 -12.19 -21.65 9.81
N GLU A 231 -12.50 -21.28 11.04
CA GLU A 231 -13.46 -22.00 11.87
C GLU A 231 -14.92 -21.59 11.59
N SER A 232 -15.18 -20.30 11.42
CA SER A 232 -16.55 -19.78 11.27
C SER A 232 -17.10 -19.86 9.86
N LEU A 233 -16.26 -19.73 8.83
CA LEU A 233 -16.69 -19.72 7.43
C LEU A 233 -17.34 -21.05 6.99
N PRO A 234 -16.78 -22.25 7.27
CA PRO A 234 -17.41 -23.51 6.92
C PRO A 234 -18.76 -23.71 7.63
N MET A 235 -18.90 -23.24 8.87
CA MET A 235 -20.16 -23.31 9.60
C MET A 235 -21.23 -22.44 8.94
N ILE A 236 -20.91 -21.18 8.63
CA ILE A 236 -21.82 -20.25 7.95
C ILE A 236 -22.21 -20.79 6.56
N LEU A 237 -21.25 -21.33 5.82
CA LEU A 237 -21.50 -21.91 4.49
C LEU A 237 -22.40 -23.13 4.58
N GLY A 238 -22.16 -24.05 5.55
CA GLY A 238 -22.98 -25.25 5.74
C GLY A 238 -24.41 -24.91 6.17
N GLU A 239 -24.59 -23.97 7.07
CA GLU A 239 -25.91 -23.46 7.47
C GLU A 239 -26.62 -22.76 6.31
N PHE A 240 -25.91 -21.92 5.54
CA PHE A 240 -26.47 -21.28 4.36
C PHE A 240 -26.83 -22.29 3.27
N GLU A 241 -26.01 -23.28 2.99
CA GLU A 241 -26.33 -24.36 2.05
C GLU A 241 -27.56 -25.16 2.48
N SER A 242 -27.75 -25.38 3.77
CA SER A 242 -28.96 -26.03 4.30
C SER A 242 -30.21 -25.16 4.20
N PHE A 243 -30.04 -23.84 4.22
CA PHE A 243 -31.11 -22.86 4.01
C PHE A 243 -31.55 -22.77 2.54
N LEU A 244 -30.66 -23.12 1.61
CA LEU A 244 -31.00 -23.11 0.19
C LEU A 244 -32.04 -24.21 -0.15
N PRO A 245 -33.03 -23.93 -0.96
CA PRO A 245 -33.98 -24.95 -1.44
C PRO A 245 -33.22 -26.10 -2.13
N GLY A 246 -33.66 -27.34 -1.90
CA GLY A 246 -32.99 -28.56 -2.33
C GLY A 246 -32.58 -28.59 -3.79
N ARG A 247 -31.57 -29.41 -4.09
CA ARG A 247 -30.99 -29.52 -5.46
C ARG A 247 -32.06 -29.94 -6.46
N GLY A 248 -32.04 -29.36 -7.67
CA GLY A 248 -32.98 -29.52 -8.76
C GLY A 248 -33.18 -30.92 -9.34
N HIS A 249 -32.77 -31.96 -8.60
CA HIS A 249 -33.13 -33.35 -8.84
C HIS A 249 -34.38 -33.79 -8.08
N ASP A 250 -34.95 -32.89 -7.25
CA ASP A 250 -36.16 -33.18 -6.53
C ASP A 250 -37.35 -33.17 -7.49
N LEU A 251 -38.15 -34.24 -7.39
CA LEU A 251 -39.37 -34.42 -8.14
C LEU A 251 -40.33 -33.28 -7.79
N TYR A 252 -40.53 -32.37 -8.74
CA TYR A 252 -41.43 -31.22 -8.53
C TYR A 252 -42.87 -31.68 -8.45
N ARG A 253 -43.31 -32.47 -9.47
CA ARG A 253 -44.64 -33.10 -9.51
C ARG A 253 -44.69 -34.23 -10.55
N ILE A 254 -45.72 -35.07 -10.41
CA ILE A 254 -46.06 -36.04 -11.45
C ILE A 254 -47.31 -35.51 -12.16
N ARG A 255 -47.24 -35.31 -13.46
CA ARG A 255 -48.35 -34.86 -14.31
C ARG A 255 -48.62 -35.84 -15.45
N GLU A 256 -49.76 -35.69 -16.13
CA GLU A 256 -50.03 -36.47 -17.31
C GLU A 256 -49.05 -36.14 -18.45
N TYR A 257 -48.70 -37.17 -19.20
CA TYR A 257 -47.86 -37.07 -20.38
C TYR A 257 -48.45 -36.19 -21.44
N SER A 258 -47.69 -35.27 -22.00
CA SER A 258 -48.06 -34.43 -23.14
C SER A 258 -47.18 -34.77 -24.34
N PRO A 259 -47.74 -34.76 -25.60
CA PRO A 259 -46.94 -34.96 -26.80
C PRO A 259 -45.79 -33.93 -26.85
N GLY A 260 -44.55 -34.43 -26.78
CA GLY A 260 -43.31 -33.61 -26.67
C GLY A 260 -42.50 -33.85 -25.42
N ASP A 261 -43.03 -34.54 -24.41
CA ASP A 261 -42.28 -34.88 -23.22
C ASP A 261 -41.24 -35.99 -23.52
N PRO A 262 -40.01 -35.91 -22.96
CA PRO A 262 -39.02 -36.92 -23.16
C PRO A 262 -39.44 -38.26 -22.52
N ALA A 263 -39.43 -39.37 -23.28
CA ALA A 263 -39.86 -40.68 -22.82
C ALA A 263 -39.06 -41.18 -21.60
N ARG A 264 -37.83 -40.73 -21.40
CA ARG A 264 -36.97 -41.02 -20.26
C ARG A 264 -37.49 -40.53 -18.91
N HIS A 265 -38.43 -39.59 -18.93
CA HIS A 265 -39.03 -38.96 -17.75
C HIS A 265 -40.35 -39.64 -17.35
N ILE A 266 -40.81 -40.63 -18.07
CA ILE A 266 -42.03 -41.38 -17.75
C ILE A 266 -41.89 -42.12 -16.44
N ASP A 267 -42.80 -41.86 -15.48
CA ASP A 267 -42.91 -42.63 -14.25
C ASP A 267 -43.80 -43.86 -14.47
N TRP A 268 -43.20 -44.96 -14.82
CA TRP A 268 -43.91 -46.21 -15.07
C TRP A 268 -44.74 -46.71 -13.89
N LYS A 269 -44.29 -46.43 -12.65
CA LYS A 269 -45.02 -46.85 -11.46
C LYS A 269 -46.30 -46.03 -11.24
N SER A 270 -46.21 -44.71 -11.42
CA SER A 270 -47.35 -43.85 -11.32
C SER A 270 -48.33 -44.01 -12.50
N SER A 271 -47.78 -44.23 -13.70
CA SER A 271 -48.57 -44.54 -14.90
C SER A 271 -49.40 -45.83 -14.75
N ALA A 272 -48.81 -46.88 -14.17
CA ALA A 272 -49.51 -48.15 -13.92
C ALA A 272 -50.66 -48.03 -12.88
N LYS A 273 -50.53 -47.06 -11.93
CA LYS A 273 -51.57 -46.79 -10.93
C LYS A 273 -52.66 -45.90 -11.46
N ALA A 274 -52.33 -44.93 -12.28
CA ALA A 274 -53.27 -43.91 -12.81
C ALA A 274 -54.02 -44.35 -14.05
N GLY A 275 -53.56 -45.43 -14.74
CA GLY A 275 -54.09 -45.87 -16.02
C GLY A 275 -53.73 -45.00 -17.21
N ASN A 276 -53.07 -43.88 -16.99
CA ASN A 276 -52.61 -42.90 -17.98
C ASN A 276 -51.10 -42.71 -17.89
N MET A 277 -50.45 -42.34 -18.99
CA MET A 277 -48.99 -42.06 -18.93
C MET A 277 -48.73 -40.84 -18.06
N MET A 278 -47.88 -41.05 -17.07
CA MET A 278 -47.47 -40.00 -16.13
C MET A 278 -45.98 -39.68 -16.31
N VAL A 279 -45.62 -38.41 -16.29
CA VAL A 279 -44.26 -37.89 -16.42
C VAL A 279 -43.79 -37.23 -15.12
N ARG A 280 -42.56 -37.52 -14.75
CA ARG A 280 -41.87 -36.81 -13.70
C ARG A 280 -41.43 -35.47 -14.23
N GLU A 281 -41.94 -34.40 -13.67
CA GLU A 281 -41.46 -33.07 -13.90
C GLU A 281 -40.49 -32.74 -12.77
N PHE A 282 -39.22 -32.55 -13.14
CA PHE A 282 -38.21 -32.14 -12.21
C PHE A 282 -38.25 -30.63 -12.08
N ALA A 283 -37.94 -30.12 -10.89
CA ALA A 283 -37.70 -28.70 -10.72
C ALA A 283 -36.62 -28.26 -11.70
N ARG A 284 -36.83 -27.17 -12.44
CA ARG A 284 -35.77 -26.53 -13.23
C ARG A 284 -34.58 -26.31 -12.26
N GLU A 285 -33.39 -26.63 -12.71
CA GLU A 285 -32.20 -26.04 -12.13
C GLU A 285 -32.28 -24.52 -12.39
N ASP A 286 -33.00 -23.82 -11.52
CA ASP A 286 -32.83 -22.38 -11.45
C ASP A 286 -31.40 -22.15 -11.10
N GLU A 287 -30.69 -21.42 -11.95
CA GLU A 287 -29.31 -20.99 -11.68
C GLU A 287 -29.29 -20.44 -10.24
N ARG A 288 -28.55 -21.13 -9.38
CA ARG A 288 -28.46 -20.71 -7.96
C ARG A 288 -28.00 -19.27 -7.94
N SER A 289 -28.88 -18.38 -7.55
CA SER A 289 -28.57 -16.98 -7.37
C SER A 289 -28.39 -16.69 -5.90
N VAL A 290 -27.25 -16.13 -5.54
CA VAL A 290 -26.92 -15.68 -4.18
C VAL A 290 -26.69 -14.17 -4.21
N ARG A 291 -27.34 -13.46 -3.30
CA ARG A 291 -27.15 -12.04 -3.09
C ARG A 291 -26.46 -11.80 -1.75
N ILE A 292 -25.27 -11.26 -1.80
CA ILE A 292 -24.55 -10.84 -0.58
C ILE A 292 -24.94 -9.41 -0.26
N VAL A 293 -25.56 -9.24 0.89
CA VAL A 293 -26.04 -7.95 1.40
C VAL A 293 -25.13 -7.52 2.55
N PHE A 294 -24.36 -6.47 2.38
CA PHE A 294 -23.56 -5.89 3.45
C PHE A 294 -24.24 -4.62 3.99
N ASP A 295 -24.86 -4.74 5.16
CA ASP A 295 -25.51 -3.62 5.84
C ASP A 295 -24.47 -2.89 6.70
N ASN A 296 -23.91 -1.82 6.12
CA ASN A 296 -22.82 -1.07 6.76
C ASN A 296 -23.26 -0.48 8.10
N PRO A 297 -22.63 -0.85 9.23
CA PRO A 297 -23.07 -0.39 10.55
C PRO A 297 -22.80 1.10 10.77
N ALA A 298 -23.66 1.73 11.56
CA ALA A 298 -23.45 3.10 12.01
C ALA A 298 -22.18 3.20 12.89
N THR A 299 -21.57 4.39 12.89
CA THR A 299 -20.38 4.66 13.70
C THR A 299 -20.68 4.39 15.19
N GLY A 300 -19.82 3.58 15.83
CA GLY A 300 -19.93 3.25 17.26
C GLY A 300 -20.80 2.03 17.59
N LEU A 301 -21.46 1.38 16.62
CA LEU A 301 -22.20 0.13 16.85
C LEU A 301 -21.26 -1.07 17.03
N LEU A 302 -20.14 -1.07 16.34
CA LEU A 302 -19.09 -2.08 16.41
C LEU A 302 -17.76 -1.43 16.81
N THR A 303 -16.90 -2.20 17.44
CA THR A 303 -15.49 -1.83 17.61
C THR A 303 -14.75 -1.92 16.28
N GLU A 304 -13.61 -1.22 16.14
CA GLU A 304 -12.80 -1.28 14.90
C GLU A 304 -12.45 -2.73 14.51
N PRO A 305 -12.00 -3.62 15.42
CA PRO A 305 -11.72 -5.02 15.07
C PRO A 305 -12.96 -5.81 14.62
N GLU A 306 -14.11 -5.61 15.26
CA GLU A 306 -15.35 -6.29 14.86
C GLU A 306 -15.82 -5.83 13.48
N TYR A 307 -15.71 -4.54 13.19
CA TYR A 307 -16.02 -3.99 11.87
C TYR A 307 -15.11 -4.56 10.77
N GLU A 308 -13.79 -4.57 11.00
CA GLU A 308 -12.85 -5.14 10.06
C GLU A 308 -13.10 -6.64 9.82
N ARG A 309 -13.42 -7.39 10.89
CA ARG A 309 -13.81 -8.80 10.78
C ARG A 309 -15.07 -9.00 9.93
N GLY A 310 -16.08 -8.12 10.08
CA GLY A 310 -17.28 -8.14 9.24
C GLY A 310 -16.98 -7.93 7.76
N ILE A 311 -16.05 -7.02 7.47
CA ILE A 311 -15.58 -6.79 6.09
C ILE A 311 -14.81 -8.00 5.55
N GLU A 312 -13.92 -8.60 6.36
CA GLU A 312 -13.17 -9.80 5.98
C GLU A 312 -14.11 -10.96 5.67
N LEU A 313 -15.15 -11.15 6.48
CA LEU A 313 -16.17 -12.16 6.26
C LEU A 313 -16.96 -11.91 4.97
N ALA A 314 -17.41 -10.68 4.72
CA ALA A 314 -18.13 -10.34 3.49
C ALA A 314 -17.25 -10.57 2.25
N ALA A 315 -15.98 -10.22 2.33
CA ALA A 315 -15.02 -10.42 1.24
C ALA A 315 -14.75 -11.92 0.99
N SER A 316 -14.58 -12.70 2.05
CA SER A 316 -14.32 -14.15 1.95
C SER A 316 -15.53 -14.91 1.40
N LEU A 317 -16.75 -14.55 1.81
CA LEU A 317 -17.99 -15.10 1.26
C LEU A 317 -18.14 -14.76 -0.23
N ALA A 318 -17.91 -13.50 -0.60
CA ALA A 318 -17.96 -13.07 -1.99
C ALA A 318 -16.94 -13.83 -2.86
N TRP A 319 -15.72 -14.00 -2.36
CA TRP A 319 -14.66 -14.72 -3.04
C TRP A 319 -14.95 -16.22 -3.16
N HIS A 320 -15.50 -16.82 -2.09
CA HIS A 320 -15.87 -18.24 -2.08
C HIS A 320 -16.94 -18.54 -3.13
N PHE A 321 -18.07 -17.80 -3.12
CA PHE A 321 -19.15 -18.02 -4.10
C PHE A 321 -18.77 -17.66 -5.53
N ALA A 322 -17.81 -16.74 -5.73
CA ALA A 322 -17.29 -16.44 -7.07
C ALA A 322 -16.56 -17.62 -7.72
N ASN A 323 -16.01 -18.52 -6.93
CA ASN A 323 -15.34 -19.73 -7.40
C ASN A 323 -16.31 -20.91 -7.61
N GLN A 324 -17.59 -20.72 -7.29
CA GLN A 324 -18.66 -21.68 -7.53
C GLN A 324 -19.49 -21.27 -8.75
N SER A 325 -20.16 -22.20 -9.38
CA SER A 325 -21.10 -21.95 -10.49
C SER A 325 -22.41 -21.38 -9.95
N VAL A 326 -22.35 -20.18 -9.39
CA VAL A 326 -23.48 -19.47 -8.77
C VAL A 326 -23.58 -18.08 -9.38
N SER A 327 -24.79 -17.64 -9.73
CA SER A 327 -25.04 -16.25 -10.11
C SER A 327 -24.97 -15.36 -8.89
N LEU A 328 -23.98 -14.45 -8.85
CA LEU A 328 -23.72 -13.58 -7.71
C LEU A 328 -24.23 -12.17 -7.97
N SER A 329 -24.88 -11.61 -6.95
CA SER A 329 -25.20 -10.19 -6.91
C SER A 329 -24.80 -9.60 -5.56
N PHE A 330 -24.51 -8.30 -5.53
CA PHE A 330 -24.03 -7.60 -4.34
C PHE A 330 -24.91 -6.40 -4.04
N MET A 331 -25.18 -6.18 -2.77
CA MET A 331 -25.92 -5.03 -2.30
C MET A 331 -25.28 -4.43 -1.05
N ALA A 332 -24.98 -3.14 -1.11
CA ALA A 332 -24.44 -2.39 0.01
C ALA A 332 -24.76 -0.90 -0.17
N PRO A 333 -24.69 -0.06 0.89
CA PRO A 333 -24.95 1.36 0.78
C PRO A 333 -24.02 2.03 -0.25
N GLU A 334 -24.57 2.81 -1.17
CA GLU A 334 -23.83 3.53 -2.23
C GLU A 334 -23.01 2.62 -3.18
N TYR A 335 -23.29 1.32 -3.20
CA TYR A 335 -22.69 0.42 -4.16
C TYR A 335 -23.42 0.53 -5.51
N ASP A 336 -22.67 0.49 -6.61
CA ASP A 336 -23.18 0.68 -7.97
C ASP A 336 -23.98 -0.51 -8.53
N GLY A 337 -24.07 -1.60 -7.76
CA GLY A 337 -24.80 -2.81 -8.16
C GLY A 337 -24.06 -3.71 -9.16
N SER A 338 -22.77 -3.47 -9.41
CA SER A 338 -21.96 -4.33 -10.27
C SER A 338 -21.90 -5.76 -9.73
N GLU A 339 -22.15 -6.75 -10.58
CA GLU A 339 -22.06 -8.19 -10.24
C GLU A 339 -20.63 -8.72 -10.19
N GLN A 340 -19.65 -7.88 -10.54
CA GLN A 340 -18.25 -8.27 -10.51
C GLN A 340 -17.71 -8.30 -9.09
N VAL A 341 -17.22 -9.46 -8.65
CA VAL A 341 -16.63 -9.66 -7.31
C VAL A 341 -15.51 -8.67 -7.01
N LEU A 342 -14.62 -8.43 -7.96
CA LEU A 342 -13.52 -7.49 -7.76
C LEU A 342 -14.00 -6.05 -7.53
N SER A 343 -15.11 -5.64 -8.14
CA SER A 343 -15.75 -4.34 -7.92
C SER A 343 -16.28 -4.25 -6.49
N PHE A 344 -16.93 -5.31 -6.01
CA PHE A 344 -17.41 -5.38 -4.63
C PHE A 344 -16.25 -5.38 -3.62
N LEU A 345 -15.18 -6.13 -3.86
CA LEU A 345 -14.00 -6.11 -3.00
C LEU A 345 -13.31 -4.73 -2.98
N LYS A 346 -13.25 -4.01 -4.10
CA LYS A 346 -12.76 -2.62 -4.16
C LYS A 346 -13.65 -1.67 -3.36
N TYR A 347 -14.97 -1.85 -3.42
CA TYR A 347 -15.89 -1.11 -2.58
C TYR A 347 -15.64 -1.39 -1.11
N LEU A 348 -15.58 -2.67 -0.70
CA LEU A 348 -15.28 -3.08 0.67
C LEU A 348 -13.91 -2.57 1.13
N ALA A 349 -12.93 -2.42 0.25
CA ALA A 349 -11.63 -1.85 0.60
C ALA A 349 -11.70 -0.39 1.06
N LEU A 350 -12.68 0.37 0.61
CA LEU A 350 -12.77 1.82 0.81
C LEU A 350 -13.85 2.24 1.81
N ILE A 351 -14.85 1.39 2.05
CA ILE A 351 -15.98 1.72 2.93
C ILE A 351 -15.52 1.94 4.37
N GLN A 352 -16.14 2.90 5.03
CA GLN A 352 -15.93 3.26 6.43
C GLN A 352 -17.25 3.14 7.20
N PRO A 353 -17.23 2.85 8.51
CA PRO A 353 -18.44 2.83 9.32
C PRO A 353 -19.10 4.20 9.35
N GLY A 354 -20.43 4.24 9.34
CA GLY A 354 -21.23 5.47 9.44
C GLY A 354 -21.44 6.24 8.15
N THR A 355 -20.91 5.79 7.00
CA THR A 355 -21.49 6.14 5.70
C THR A 355 -22.90 5.56 5.64
N LYS A 356 -23.79 6.12 4.85
CA LYS A 356 -25.21 5.77 4.78
C LYS A 356 -25.52 4.29 5.12
N GLN A 357 -26.60 4.06 5.89
CA GLN A 357 -27.11 2.72 6.14
C GLN A 357 -27.98 2.28 4.96
N LEU A 358 -28.00 0.98 4.71
CA LEU A 358 -28.90 0.40 3.70
C LEU A 358 -30.36 0.53 4.18
N SER A 359 -31.24 1.00 3.31
CA SER A 359 -32.67 0.98 3.60
C SER A 359 -33.16 -0.46 3.48
N ILE A 360 -33.70 -1.02 4.56
CA ILE A 360 -34.18 -2.42 4.59
C ILE A 360 -35.28 -2.64 3.54
N SER A 361 -36.08 -1.62 3.24
CA SER A 361 -37.14 -1.66 2.23
C SER A 361 -36.61 -1.78 0.79
N GLU A 362 -35.35 -1.47 0.56
CA GLU A 362 -34.72 -1.59 -0.77
C GLU A 362 -34.23 -3.00 -1.06
N ILE A 363 -34.16 -3.89 -0.05
CA ILE A 363 -33.67 -5.25 -0.24
C ILE A 363 -34.78 -6.08 -0.87
N PRO A 364 -34.60 -6.59 -2.11
CA PRO A 364 -35.61 -7.40 -2.76
C PRO A 364 -35.80 -8.74 -2.03
N VAL A 365 -37.04 -9.07 -1.75
CA VAL A 365 -37.42 -10.34 -1.10
C VAL A 365 -37.54 -11.49 -2.11
N THR A 366 -37.53 -11.20 -3.40
CA THR A 366 -37.81 -12.15 -4.48
C THR A 366 -36.55 -12.61 -5.23
N SER A 367 -36.56 -13.87 -5.65
CA SER A 367 -35.68 -14.53 -6.65
C SER A 367 -34.23 -14.83 -6.28
N ALA A 368 -33.60 -14.21 -5.32
CA ALA A 368 -32.25 -14.55 -4.90
C ALA A 368 -32.21 -14.91 -3.41
N ASN A 369 -31.41 -15.91 -3.06
CA ASN A 369 -31.17 -16.22 -1.66
C ASN A 369 -30.26 -15.15 -1.07
N ASN A 370 -30.76 -14.38 -0.10
CA ASN A 370 -30.01 -13.30 0.49
C ASN A 370 -29.11 -13.82 1.62
N LEU A 371 -27.84 -13.50 1.58
CA LEU A 371 -26.87 -13.68 2.65
C LEU A 371 -26.56 -12.29 3.22
N MET A 372 -27.22 -11.96 4.34
CA MET A 372 -27.17 -10.63 4.94
C MET A 372 -26.18 -10.56 6.09
N LEU A 373 -25.19 -9.67 6.00
CA LEU A 373 -24.26 -9.35 7.09
C LEU A 373 -24.68 -8.01 7.72
N THR A 374 -25.07 -8.03 8.98
CA THR A 374 -25.59 -6.84 9.68
C THR A 374 -25.13 -6.75 11.13
N ALA A 375 -25.06 -5.53 11.66
CA ALA A 375 -24.87 -5.27 13.09
C ALA A 375 -26.17 -4.83 13.79
N ARG A 376 -27.31 -4.88 13.10
CA ARG A 376 -28.61 -4.54 13.67
C ARG A 376 -29.07 -5.58 14.70
N ALA A 377 -29.98 -5.19 15.59
CA ALA A 377 -30.59 -6.13 16.50
C ALA A 377 -31.55 -7.10 15.75
N PRO A 378 -31.65 -8.37 16.17
CA PRO A 378 -32.52 -9.36 15.52
C PRO A 378 -33.98 -8.88 15.29
N GLY A 379 -34.56 -8.21 16.26
CA GLY A 379 -35.94 -7.70 16.18
C GLY A 379 -36.14 -6.48 15.26
N SER A 380 -35.09 -5.91 14.65
CA SER A 380 -35.19 -4.77 13.73
C SER A 380 -35.28 -5.17 12.26
N ILE A 381 -35.22 -6.47 11.97
CA ILE A 381 -35.31 -7.00 10.60
C ILE A 381 -36.76 -7.40 10.34
N PRO A 382 -37.41 -6.89 9.26
CA PRO A 382 -38.78 -7.25 8.90
C PRO A 382 -38.95 -8.76 8.66
N GLU A 383 -40.06 -9.32 9.09
CA GLU A 383 -40.36 -10.75 8.97
C GLU A 383 -40.21 -11.32 7.51
N PRO A 384 -40.68 -10.63 6.45
CA PRO A 384 -40.50 -11.13 5.10
C PRO A 384 -39.05 -11.27 4.68
N LEU A 385 -38.19 -10.33 5.10
CA LEU A 385 -36.77 -10.39 4.81
C LEU A 385 -36.06 -11.44 5.66
N TRP A 386 -36.48 -11.60 6.92
CA TRP A 386 -35.99 -12.65 7.80
C TRP A 386 -36.24 -14.05 7.24
N ALA A 387 -37.45 -14.29 6.71
CA ALA A 387 -37.81 -15.58 6.12
C ALA A 387 -37.07 -15.89 4.80
N SER A 388 -36.64 -14.86 4.05
CA SER A 388 -35.99 -14.99 2.75
C SER A 388 -34.47 -14.79 2.78
N SER A 389 -33.89 -14.63 3.97
CA SER A 389 -32.48 -14.29 4.12
C SER A 389 -31.81 -15.11 5.21
N TYR A 390 -30.61 -15.59 4.94
CA TYR A 390 -29.72 -16.08 5.99
C TYR A 390 -28.96 -14.89 6.58
N VAL A 391 -29.16 -14.64 7.88
CA VAL A 391 -28.65 -13.44 8.54
C VAL A 391 -27.45 -13.75 9.43
N VAL A 392 -26.32 -13.13 9.15
CA VAL A 392 -25.10 -13.21 9.95
C VAL A 392 -24.94 -11.92 10.77
N PHE A 393 -24.96 -12.06 12.08
CA PHE A 393 -24.77 -10.94 12.99
C PHE A 393 -23.30 -10.68 13.26
N LEU A 394 -22.86 -9.44 12.97
CA LEU A 394 -21.46 -9.01 13.13
C LEU A 394 -21.07 -8.70 14.59
N ARG A 395 -22.03 -8.62 15.50
CA ARG A 395 -21.74 -8.45 16.94
C ARG A 395 -21.32 -9.79 17.53
N ALA A 396 -20.20 -9.81 18.25
CA ALA A 396 -19.89 -10.92 19.13
C ALA A 396 -21.06 -11.04 20.13
N LYS A 397 -21.64 -12.25 20.29
CA LYS A 397 -22.55 -12.54 21.41
C LYS A 397 -21.78 -12.17 22.67
N LYS A 398 -22.20 -11.10 23.36
CA LYS A 398 -21.77 -10.82 24.70
C LYS A 398 -22.24 -12.07 25.50
N ASN A 399 -21.31 -12.92 25.87
CA ASN A 399 -21.61 -14.00 26.81
C ASN A 399 -22.31 -13.34 27.97
N GLU A 400 -23.59 -13.60 28.13
CA GLU A 400 -24.29 -13.38 29.38
C GLU A 400 -23.61 -14.28 30.40
N VAL A 401 -22.61 -13.73 31.08
CA VAL A 401 -22.11 -14.29 32.32
C VAL A 401 -23.25 -14.07 33.33
N ARG A 402 -24.01 -15.14 33.57
CA ARG A 402 -24.76 -15.33 34.81
C ARG A 402 -23.82 -15.76 35.90
#